data_a30f87d855742713041c6b79937da208
#
_entry.id   a30f87d855742713041c6b79937da208
#
_cell.length_a   1.000
_cell.length_b   1.000
_cell.length_c   1.000
_cell.angle_alpha   90.00
_cell.angle_beta   90.00
_cell.angle_gamma   90.00
#
_symmetry.space_group_name_H-M   'P 1'
#
loop_
_entity.id
_entity.type
_entity.pdbx_description
1 polymer ?
#
loop_
_entity_poly.entity_id
_entity_poly.type
_entity_poly.pdbx_seq_one_letter_code
_entity_poly.pdbx_strand_id
1 'polypeptide(L)'
;MKSTPIAPGPVPKKALTGIVGLDEITGGGLPHGRTTLLVGGPGSGKTIFALQFLAYGARSVDEPGIFVAFEESADRIVANADGFGWKLPELRDKKLFFIDAQPAPDLIQLGNFDLGGMLAVLEAKVSEMGARRIVFDAIDIVLALMPDDAARRREVYGLHAWLLQHGLTGIITAKAGSEVTTTETKQGEQPFGFMQFMVDCSVVLNHFVVQGGSQRSLRVQKYRGSSFDENESPFLIGKNGFEAAVARPIDRSALKASKERVSSGIERLDTMLGGGYYRGATVLITGVPGTAKTTLCGAFAEAACLRGERTLFVSFDADSNEVVRDLSSVGIGLETHVENDCLRMISARSLTGSAESFLVRLTALAKDHGARCVIVDPVSTWIKSNDGIGVQGVAERLIDWSKSEGITLLCTSLHDALSNSGIGSVSQQMATLADTWIQLDYLVQSGERNRGLAIIKSRGTSHSNQVRELILSDSGVTLADIYTAGGEVLMGTLRWEKESAERVAVEVAEVAAELKRVRLDAEQTELEMRVRSLQTELVAKQTEKELLTRTTAINERDLTRGDNQMRELRGADVAPPESK
;
A
#
# COMPACT_ATOMS: atom_id res chain seq x y z
N MET A 1 -15.18 34.36 -40.29
CA MET A 1 -16.24 34.42 -39.26
C MET A 1 -15.71 33.76 -37.99
N LYS A 2 -15.39 34.54 -36.96
CA LYS A 2 -14.96 34.02 -35.67
C LYS A 2 -16.22 33.60 -34.93
N SER A 3 -16.39 32.30 -34.69
CA SER A 3 -17.45 31.76 -33.84
C SER A 3 -17.21 32.22 -32.39
N THR A 4 -18.09 33.06 -31.89
CA THR A 4 -18.15 33.45 -30.49
C THR A 4 -18.42 32.17 -29.64
N PRO A 5 -17.65 31.86 -28.59
CA PRO A 5 -17.95 30.71 -27.74
C PRO A 5 -19.30 30.97 -27.06
N ILE A 6 -20.24 30.06 -27.26
CA ILE A 6 -21.51 30.02 -26.53
C ILE A 6 -21.18 29.87 -25.06
N ALA A 7 -21.60 30.84 -24.22
CA ALA A 7 -21.44 30.73 -22.76
C ALA A 7 -22.09 29.44 -22.29
N PRO A 8 -21.43 28.65 -21.40
CA PRO A 8 -22.03 27.45 -20.84
C PRO A 8 -23.33 27.83 -20.14
N GLY A 9 -24.43 27.14 -20.51
CA GLY A 9 -25.72 27.31 -19.85
C GLY A 9 -25.62 26.99 -18.35
N PRO A 10 -26.57 27.43 -17.53
CA PRO A 10 -26.53 27.18 -16.08
C PRO A 10 -26.46 25.67 -15.82
N VAL A 11 -25.48 25.26 -15.00
CA VAL A 11 -25.31 23.86 -14.59
C VAL A 11 -26.62 23.40 -13.88
N PRO A 12 -27.22 22.29 -14.31
CA PRO A 12 -28.45 21.79 -13.68
C PRO A 12 -28.25 21.60 -12.18
N LYS A 13 -29.23 22.05 -11.38
CA LYS A 13 -29.22 21.76 -9.94
C LYS A 13 -29.24 20.26 -9.71
N LYS A 14 -28.56 19.80 -8.65
CA LYS A 14 -28.50 18.41 -8.25
C LYS A 14 -29.10 18.22 -6.86
N ALA A 15 -29.71 17.08 -6.62
CA ALA A 15 -30.28 16.67 -5.35
C ALA A 15 -29.34 15.64 -4.71
N LEU A 16 -28.73 15.98 -3.60
CA LEU A 16 -27.88 15.06 -2.83
C LEU A 16 -28.68 13.84 -2.41
N THR A 17 -28.10 12.67 -2.55
CA THR A 17 -28.75 11.38 -2.23
C THR A 17 -28.47 10.95 -0.79
N GLY A 18 -27.37 11.41 -0.19
CA GLY A 18 -26.86 10.91 1.07
C GLY A 18 -26.26 9.49 0.96
N ILE A 19 -26.07 9.01 -0.26
CA ILE A 19 -25.38 7.76 -0.55
C ILE A 19 -23.90 8.09 -0.76
N VAL A 20 -23.08 7.69 0.20
CA VAL A 20 -21.63 7.88 0.14
C VAL A 20 -21.10 7.28 -1.17
N GLY A 21 -20.30 8.04 -1.89
CA GLY A 21 -19.72 7.68 -3.19
C GLY A 21 -20.64 7.97 -4.39
N LEU A 22 -21.98 7.79 -4.31
CA LEU A 22 -22.86 8.07 -5.44
C LEU A 22 -22.92 9.56 -5.78
N ASP A 23 -23.01 10.43 -4.77
CA ASP A 23 -23.00 11.88 -4.98
C ASP A 23 -21.69 12.34 -5.62
N GLU A 24 -20.60 11.63 -5.39
CA GLU A 24 -19.31 11.86 -6.03
C GLU A 24 -19.29 11.39 -7.48
N ILE A 25 -19.76 10.16 -7.77
CA ILE A 25 -19.89 9.59 -9.12
C ILE A 25 -20.72 10.49 -10.02
N THR A 26 -21.78 11.06 -9.46
CA THR A 26 -22.70 11.94 -10.18
C THR A 26 -22.31 13.42 -10.11
N GLY A 27 -21.21 13.77 -9.40
CA GLY A 27 -20.77 15.15 -9.21
C GLY A 27 -21.77 16.03 -8.47
N GLY A 28 -22.45 15.48 -7.42
CA GLY A 28 -23.33 16.23 -6.53
C GLY A 28 -24.76 15.68 -6.38
N GLY A 29 -25.02 14.45 -6.80
CA GLY A 29 -26.31 13.78 -6.62
C GLY A 29 -27.14 13.60 -7.89
N LEU A 30 -28.42 13.29 -7.74
CA LEU A 30 -29.36 13.07 -8.83
C LEU A 30 -29.86 14.41 -9.43
N PRO A 31 -30.39 14.42 -10.69
CA PRO A 31 -30.87 15.64 -11.32
C PRO A 31 -32.11 16.16 -10.58
N HIS A 32 -32.02 17.36 -10.01
CA HIS A 32 -33.07 17.99 -9.21
C HIS A 32 -34.28 18.35 -10.06
N GLY A 33 -35.49 18.03 -9.57
CA GLY A 33 -36.75 18.28 -10.27
C GLY A 33 -36.93 17.44 -11.54
N ARG A 34 -36.24 16.31 -11.63
CA ARG A 34 -36.25 15.42 -12.80
C ARG A 34 -36.38 13.96 -12.38
N THR A 35 -36.51 13.07 -13.36
CA THR A 35 -36.75 11.65 -13.15
C THR A 35 -35.48 10.84 -13.28
N THR A 36 -35.21 10.01 -12.28
CA THR A 36 -34.16 8.98 -12.29
C THR A 36 -34.78 7.60 -12.35
N LEU A 37 -34.32 6.76 -13.26
CA LEU A 37 -34.67 5.35 -13.33
C LEU A 37 -33.59 4.53 -12.61
N LEU A 38 -34.01 3.68 -11.67
CA LEU A 38 -33.16 2.75 -10.94
C LEU A 38 -33.53 1.32 -11.33
N VAL A 39 -32.65 0.66 -12.08
CA VAL A 39 -32.88 -0.69 -12.60
C VAL A 39 -32.00 -1.69 -11.86
N GLY A 40 -32.55 -2.87 -11.54
CA GLY A 40 -31.75 -3.94 -10.95
C GLY A 40 -32.52 -5.21 -10.69
N GLY A 41 -31.80 -6.32 -10.59
CA GLY A 41 -32.38 -7.63 -10.27
C GLY A 41 -32.94 -7.72 -8.83
N PRO A 42 -33.56 -8.85 -8.46
CA PRO A 42 -33.96 -9.11 -7.08
C PRO A 42 -32.76 -9.04 -6.13
N GLY A 43 -32.91 -8.44 -4.93
CA GLY A 43 -31.86 -8.32 -3.94
C GLY A 43 -30.71 -7.35 -4.30
N SER A 44 -30.82 -6.58 -5.40
CA SER A 44 -29.82 -5.59 -5.79
C SER A 44 -29.81 -4.33 -4.91
N GLY A 45 -30.82 -4.12 -4.04
CA GLY A 45 -30.86 -3.00 -3.10
C GLY A 45 -31.62 -1.77 -3.58
N LYS A 46 -32.48 -1.87 -4.59
CA LYS A 46 -33.28 -0.75 -5.13
C LYS A 46 -34.08 -0.01 -4.06
N THR A 47 -34.86 -0.76 -3.27
CA THR A 47 -35.69 -0.21 -2.20
C THR A 47 -34.85 0.50 -1.13
N ILE A 48 -33.70 -0.07 -0.75
CA ILE A 48 -32.79 0.53 0.23
C ILE A 48 -32.20 1.85 -0.31
N PHE A 49 -31.75 1.85 -1.58
CA PHE A 49 -31.29 3.06 -2.26
C PHE A 49 -32.36 4.16 -2.24
N ALA A 50 -33.58 3.82 -2.62
CA ALA A 50 -34.70 4.75 -2.71
C ALA A 50 -35.12 5.31 -1.33
N LEU A 51 -35.14 4.45 -0.30
CA LEU A 51 -35.42 4.87 1.08
C LEU A 51 -34.32 5.79 1.63
N GLN A 52 -33.05 5.48 1.39
CA GLN A 52 -31.94 6.33 1.85
C GLN A 52 -32.01 7.71 1.21
N PHE A 53 -32.31 7.80 -0.07
CA PHE A 53 -32.54 9.06 -0.77
C PHE A 53 -33.64 9.91 -0.14
N LEU A 54 -34.78 9.29 0.22
CA LEU A 54 -35.87 10.00 0.91
C LEU A 54 -35.52 10.38 2.35
N ALA A 55 -34.96 9.44 3.10
CA ALA A 55 -34.55 9.67 4.49
C ALA A 55 -33.51 10.80 4.60
N TYR A 56 -32.53 10.84 3.71
CA TYR A 56 -31.55 11.91 3.65
C TYR A 56 -32.21 13.25 3.30
N GLY A 57 -33.10 13.28 2.31
CA GLY A 57 -33.86 14.48 1.94
C GLY A 57 -34.63 15.07 3.10
N ALA A 58 -35.37 14.22 3.81
CA ALA A 58 -36.20 14.64 4.94
C ALA A 58 -35.39 15.10 6.17
N ARG A 59 -34.25 14.47 6.44
CA ARG A 59 -33.43 14.74 7.64
C ARG A 59 -32.42 15.86 7.46
N SER A 60 -31.71 15.87 6.32
CA SER A 60 -30.51 16.66 6.14
C SER A 60 -30.70 17.89 5.26
N VAL A 61 -31.70 17.88 4.37
CA VAL A 61 -31.93 18.94 3.38
C VAL A 61 -33.30 19.60 3.53
N ASP A 62 -34.11 19.15 4.47
CA ASP A 62 -35.50 19.62 4.71
C ASP A 62 -36.42 19.49 3.47
N GLU A 63 -36.23 18.42 2.70
CA GLU A 63 -37.06 18.09 1.55
C GLU A 63 -38.00 16.93 1.89
N PRO A 64 -39.31 17.19 2.16
CA PRO A 64 -40.27 16.14 2.41
C PRO A 64 -40.42 15.22 1.20
N GLY A 65 -40.73 13.95 1.46
CA GLY A 65 -40.78 12.92 0.43
C GLY A 65 -41.96 11.96 0.52
N ILE A 66 -42.31 11.35 -0.61
CA ILE A 66 -43.38 10.37 -0.74
C ILE A 66 -42.78 9.07 -1.26
N PHE A 67 -43.14 7.96 -0.63
CA PHE A 67 -42.82 6.61 -1.08
C PHE A 67 -44.08 5.88 -1.55
N VAL A 68 -44.15 5.52 -2.81
CA VAL A 68 -45.24 4.76 -3.42
C VAL A 68 -44.82 3.31 -3.57
N ALA A 69 -45.45 2.42 -2.84
CA ALA A 69 -45.08 1.01 -2.72
C ALA A 69 -46.02 0.13 -3.53
N PHE A 70 -45.51 -0.53 -4.59
CA PHE A 70 -46.31 -1.45 -5.41
C PHE A 70 -46.07 -2.94 -5.07
N GLU A 71 -44.95 -3.29 -4.45
CA GLU A 71 -44.58 -4.69 -4.18
C GLU A 71 -44.82 -5.10 -2.72
N GLU A 72 -44.36 -4.33 -1.77
CA GLU A 72 -44.50 -4.59 -0.33
C GLU A 72 -45.36 -3.53 0.35
N SER A 73 -45.97 -3.85 1.49
CA SER A 73 -46.67 -2.84 2.29
C SER A 73 -45.66 -1.85 2.94
N ALA A 74 -46.12 -0.61 3.10
CA ALA A 74 -45.33 0.46 3.72
C ALA A 74 -44.83 0.08 5.12
N ASP A 75 -45.65 -0.60 5.92
CA ASP A 75 -45.22 -1.04 7.26
C ASP A 75 -44.07 -2.03 7.24
N ARG A 76 -44.09 -2.97 6.30
CA ARG A 76 -42.97 -3.93 6.13
C ARG A 76 -41.70 -3.24 5.65
N ILE A 77 -41.84 -2.32 4.70
CA ILE A 77 -40.72 -1.56 4.17
C ILE A 77 -40.04 -0.76 5.28
N VAL A 78 -40.82 -0.06 6.12
CA VAL A 78 -40.31 0.71 7.26
C VAL A 78 -39.64 -0.20 8.30
N ALA A 79 -40.29 -1.35 8.64
CA ALA A 79 -39.74 -2.32 9.58
C ALA A 79 -38.42 -2.94 9.08
N ASN A 80 -38.35 -3.30 7.80
CA ASN A 80 -37.12 -3.86 7.17
C ASN A 80 -35.96 -2.86 7.15
N ALA A 81 -36.26 -1.56 7.18
CA ALA A 81 -35.24 -0.52 7.15
C ALA A 81 -34.79 -0.01 8.54
N ASP A 82 -35.37 -0.52 9.63
CA ASP A 82 -35.08 -0.05 11.00
C ASP A 82 -33.61 -0.24 11.39
N GLY A 83 -33.00 -1.33 10.90
CA GLY A 83 -31.59 -1.64 11.14
C GLY A 83 -30.57 -0.64 10.58
N PHE A 84 -30.98 0.30 9.70
CA PHE A 84 -30.08 1.29 9.08
C PHE A 84 -29.94 2.60 9.88
N GLY A 85 -30.63 2.74 11.02
CA GLY A 85 -30.56 3.93 11.88
C GLY A 85 -31.14 5.21 11.26
N TRP A 86 -31.96 5.10 10.21
CA TRP A 86 -32.56 6.27 9.54
C TRP A 86 -33.77 6.83 10.31
N LYS A 87 -34.24 6.13 11.35
CA LYS A 87 -35.38 6.54 12.18
C LYS A 87 -36.63 6.86 11.35
N LEU A 88 -36.94 6.01 10.38
CA LEU A 88 -38.10 6.18 9.49
C LEU A 88 -39.42 6.35 10.23
N PRO A 89 -39.72 5.62 11.36
CA PRO A 89 -40.94 5.84 12.14
C PRO A 89 -41.12 7.27 12.64
N GLU A 90 -40.01 7.97 13.01
CA GLU A 90 -40.09 9.36 13.49
C GLU A 90 -40.35 10.37 12.35
N LEU A 91 -39.99 10.01 11.12
CA LEU A 91 -40.19 10.83 9.91
C LEU A 91 -41.53 10.60 9.26
N ARG A 92 -42.13 9.41 9.47
CA ARG A 92 -43.42 9.05 8.91
C ARG A 92 -44.50 10.07 9.33
N ASP A 93 -45.36 10.44 8.41
CA ASP A 93 -46.48 11.40 8.55
C ASP A 93 -46.06 12.84 8.90
N LYS A 94 -44.76 13.09 9.14
CA LYS A 94 -44.23 14.46 9.34
C LYS A 94 -43.52 14.98 8.10
N LYS A 95 -42.55 14.23 7.61
CA LYS A 95 -41.71 14.58 6.45
C LYS A 95 -41.68 13.47 5.39
N LEU A 96 -42.04 12.26 5.75
CA LEU A 96 -42.17 11.14 4.82
C LEU A 96 -43.59 10.57 4.85
N PHE A 97 -44.17 10.45 3.69
CA PHE A 97 -45.46 9.79 3.51
C PHE A 97 -45.29 8.50 2.71
N PHE A 98 -45.91 7.44 3.19
CA PHE A 98 -45.91 6.14 2.53
C PHE A 98 -47.31 5.80 2.06
N ILE A 99 -47.46 5.39 0.80
CA ILE A 99 -48.73 4.94 0.23
C ILE A 99 -48.57 3.52 -0.26
N ASP A 100 -49.53 2.66 0.19
CA ASP A 100 -49.67 1.33 -0.36
C ASP A 100 -50.47 1.41 -1.66
N ALA A 101 -49.78 1.16 -2.76
CA ALA A 101 -50.30 1.21 -4.13
C ALA A 101 -50.33 -0.19 -4.77
N GLN A 102 -50.41 -1.23 -3.94
CA GLN A 102 -50.51 -2.61 -4.43
C GLN A 102 -51.80 -2.80 -5.22
N PRO A 103 -51.73 -3.37 -6.45
CA PRO A 103 -52.94 -3.64 -7.23
C PRO A 103 -53.83 -4.64 -6.50
N ALA A 104 -55.10 -4.25 -6.27
CA ALA A 104 -56.06 -5.16 -5.67
C ALA A 104 -56.30 -6.37 -6.58
N PRO A 105 -56.48 -7.59 -6.03
CA PRO A 105 -56.68 -8.81 -6.82
C PRO A 105 -57.78 -8.69 -7.87
N ASP A 106 -58.85 -7.96 -7.57
CA ASP A 106 -59.99 -7.74 -8.46
C ASP A 106 -59.62 -6.83 -9.66
N LEU A 107 -58.74 -5.85 -9.47
CA LEU A 107 -58.23 -4.98 -10.55
C LEU A 107 -57.33 -5.73 -11.51
N ILE A 108 -56.61 -6.73 -11.01
CA ILE A 108 -55.76 -7.60 -11.83
C ILE A 108 -56.60 -8.40 -12.84
N GLN A 109 -57.80 -8.84 -12.43
CA GLN A 109 -58.71 -9.62 -13.27
C GLN A 109 -59.39 -8.76 -14.36
N LEU A 110 -59.57 -7.46 -14.12
CA LEU A 110 -60.26 -6.55 -15.05
C LEU A 110 -59.36 -5.91 -16.11
N GLY A 111 -58.04 -5.98 -15.96
CA GLY A 111 -57.10 -5.45 -16.95
C GLY A 111 -57.09 -3.93 -17.13
N ASN A 112 -57.78 -3.20 -16.26
CA ASN A 112 -57.95 -1.74 -16.33
C ASN A 112 -57.27 -1.04 -15.14
N PHE A 113 -55.95 -1.10 -15.07
CA PHE A 113 -55.22 -0.28 -14.11
C PHE A 113 -54.84 1.06 -14.77
N ASP A 114 -55.27 2.16 -14.15
CA ASP A 114 -54.97 3.54 -14.56
C ASP A 114 -54.17 4.26 -13.45
N LEU A 115 -52.99 4.77 -13.79
CA LEU A 115 -52.18 5.57 -12.88
C LEU A 115 -52.82 6.94 -12.58
N GLY A 116 -53.72 7.43 -13.43
CA GLY A 116 -54.31 8.77 -13.31
C GLY A 116 -55.00 9.03 -11.99
N GLY A 117 -55.80 8.04 -11.51
CA GLY A 117 -56.47 8.13 -10.21
C GLY A 117 -55.50 8.21 -9.02
N MET A 118 -54.42 7.43 -9.07
CA MET A 118 -53.35 7.48 -8.06
C MET A 118 -52.59 8.81 -8.12
N LEU A 119 -52.28 9.33 -9.30
CA LEU A 119 -51.59 10.61 -9.46
C LEU A 119 -52.41 11.79 -8.90
N ALA A 120 -53.77 11.75 -9.02
CA ALA A 120 -54.63 12.77 -8.41
C ALA A 120 -54.56 12.76 -6.87
N VAL A 121 -54.50 11.57 -6.25
CA VAL A 121 -54.31 11.44 -4.80
C VAL A 121 -52.93 11.95 -4.38
N LEU A 122 -51.88 11.60 -5.14
CA LEU A 122 -50.52 12.07 -4.89
C LEU A 122 -50.36 13.58 -5.05
N GLU A 123 -51.06 14.21 -6.01
CA GLU A 123 -51.06 15.67 -6.20
C GLU A 123 -51.56 16.42 -4.98
N ALA A 124 -52.69 15.93 -4.39
CA ALA A 124 -53.22 16.49 -3.15
C ALA A 124 -52.18 16.39 -2.01
N LYS A 125 -51.52 15.23 -1.89
CA LYS A 125 -50.54 14.99 -0.82
C LYS A 125 -49.22 15.75 -1.05
N VAL A 126 -48.77 15.87 -2.29
CA VAL A 126 -47.62 16.71 -2.65
C VAL A 126 -47.84 18.15 -2.22
N SER A 127 -49.02 18.68 -2.50
CA SER A 127 -49.43 20.06 -2.13
C SER A 127 -49.52 20.25 -0.62
N GLU A 128 -50.14 19.27 0.10
CA GLU A 128 -50.30 19.29 1.55
C GLU A 128 -48.98 19.30 2.30
N MET A 129 -48.04 18.44 1.91
CA MET A 129 -46.77 18.27 2.58
C MET A 129 -45.66 19.21 2.06
N GLY A 130 -45.86 19.84 0.94
CA GLY A 130 -44.80 20.51 0.21
C GLY A 130 -43.69 19.55 -0.25
N ALA A 131 -44.08 18.35 -0.66
CA ALA A 131 -43.11 17.31 -1.03
C ALA A 131 -42.20 17.75 -2.18
N ARG A 132 -40.94 17.38 -2.10
CA ARG A 132 -39.90 17.67 -3.11
C ARG A 132 -39.30 16.41 -3.71
N ARG A 133 -39.42 15.27 -3.01
CA ARG A 133 -38.91 13.98 -3.43
C ARG A 133 -40.03 12.96 -3.52
N ILE A 134 -39.94 12.07 -4.51
CA ILE A 134 -40.90 10.97 -4.64
C ILE A 134 -40.23 9.71 -5.17
N VAL A 135 -40.64 8.58 -4.68
CA VAL A 135 -40.19 7.25 -5.15
C VAL A 135 -41.38 6.41 -5.57
N PHE A 136 -41.28 5.76 -6.71
CA PHE A 136 -42.21 4.74 -7.20
C PHE A 136 -41.46 3.40 -7.20
N ASP A 137 -41.69 2.58 -6.16
CA ASP A 137 -40.95 1.34 -5.98
C ASP A 137 -41.64 0.14 -6.58
N ALA A 138 -40.95 -0.47 -7.56
CA ALA A 138 -41.37 -1.60 -8.39
C ALA A 138 -42.55 -1.29 -9.35
N ILE A 139 -42.42 -0.18 -10.12
CA ILE A 139 -43.47 0.22 -11.09
C ILE A 139 -43.73 -0.87 -12.15
N ASP A 140 -42.76 -1.72 -12.42
CA ASP A 140 -42.89 -2.86 -13.36
C ASP A 140 -44.03 -3.80 -13.00
N ILE A 141 -44.39 -3.91 -11.72
CA ILE A 141 -45.56 -4.72 -11.27
C ILE A 141 -46.84 -4.21 -11.88
N VAL A 142 -47.05 -2.91 -11.86
CA VAL A 142 -48.24 -2.28 -12.39
C VAL A 142 -48.22 -2.26 -13.92
N LEU A 143 -47.06 -1.95 -14.51
CA LEU A 143 -46.90 -1.95 -15.97
C LEU A 143 -47.12 -3.34 -16.57
N ALA A 144 -46.81 -4.41 -15.85
CA ALA A 144 -47.07 -5.78 -16.30
C ALA A 144 -48.58 -6.10 -16.44
N LEU A 145 -49.46 -5.35 -15.77
CA LEU A 145 -50.92 -5.52 -15.85
C LEU A 145 -51.55 -4.81 -17.06
N MET A 146 -50.75 -3.99 -17.76
CA MET A 146 -51.26 -3.24 -18.91
C MET A 146 -51.31 -4.11 -20.17
N PRO A 147 -52.32 -3.89 -21.05
CA PRO A 147 -52.62 -4.80 -22.14
C PRO A 147 -51.53 -4.87 -23.21
N ASP A 148 -50.85 -3.74 -23.47
CA ASP A 148 -49.85 -3.66 -24.53
C ASP A 148 -48.72 -2.63 -24.23
N ASP A 149 -47.68 -2.64 -25.04
CA ASP A 149 -46.56 -1.73 -24.90
C ASP A 149 -46.92 -0.26 -25.13
N ALA A 150 -47.93 0.03 -25.95
CA ALA A 150 -48.39 1.39 -26.18
C ALA A 150 -49.06 1.97 -24.93
N ALA A 151 -49.86 1.17 -24.23
CA ALA A 151 -50.43 1.53 -22.95
C ALA A 151 -49.35 1.75 -21.89
N ARG A 152 -48.38 0.83 -21.77
CA ARG A 152 -47.23 0.96 -20.84
C ARG A 152 -46.44 2.27 -21.10
N ARG A 153 -46.14 2.54 -22.36
CA ARG A 153 -45.42 3.77 -22.74
C ARG A 153 -46.21 5.02 -22.38
N ARG A 154 -47.51 5.04 -22.66
CA ARG A 154 -48.39 6.18 -22.37
C ARG A 154 -48.41 6.50 -20.88
N GLU A 155 -48.57 5.47 -20.03
CA GLU A 155 -48.60 5.67 -18.58
C GLU A 155 -47.25 6.16 -18.02
N VAL A 156 -46.15 5.60 -18.47
CA VAL A 156 -44.83 6.07 -18.05
C VAL A 156 -44.55 7.49 -18.55
N TYR A 157 -45.01 7.86 -19.77
CA TYR A 157 -44.92 9.24 -20.24
C TYR A 157 -45.79 10.18 -19.39
N GLY A 158 -47.00 9.75 -19.03
CA GLY A 158 -47.87 10.52 -18.14
C GLY A 158 -47.25 10.76 -16.77
N LEU A 159 -46.69 9.73 -16.17
CA LEU A 159 -45.98 9.81 -14.90
C LEU A 159 -44.75 10.74 -14.97
N HIS A 160 -43.94 10.60 -16.02
CA HIS A 160 -42.76 11.47 -16.23
C HIS A 160 -43.16 12.94 -16.40
N ALA A 161 -44.19 13.20 -17.21
CA ALA A 161 -44.72 14.56 -17.42
C ALA A 161 -45.26 15.15 -16.12
N TRP A 162 -46.00 14.36 -15.33
CA TRP A 162 -46.51 14.77 -14.03
C TRP A 162 -45.42 15.13 -13.04
N LEU A 163 -44.33 14.32 -12.97
CA LEU A 163 -43.16 14.60 -12.12
C LEU A 163 -42.49 15.95 -12.50
N LEU A 164 -42.31 16.19 -13.80
CA LEU A 164 -41.74 17.44 -14.31
C LEU A 164 -42.60 18.65 -14.01
N GLN A 165 -43.95 18.50 -14.20
CA GLN A 165 -44.91 19.58 -13.94
C GLN A 165 -44.90 20.03 -12.48
N HIS A 166 -44.73 19.10 -11.53
CA HIS A 166 -44.67 19.40 -10.10
C HIS A 166 -43.28 19.69 -9.58
N GLY A 167 -42.24 19.66 -10.44
CA GLY A 167 -40.84 19.93 -10.08
C GLY A 167 -40.28 18.94 -9.05
N LEU A 168 -40.80 17.72 -9.04
CA LEU A 168 -40.40 16.66 -8.11
C LEU A 168 -39.11 15.96 -8.56
N THR A 169 -38.20 15.74 -7.64
CA THR A 169 -37.07 14.85 -7.87
C THR A 169 -37.54 13.42 -7.65
N GLY A 170 -37.77 12.69 -8.75
CA GLY A 170 -38.39 11.39 -8.75
C GLY A 170 -37.41 10.25 -8.98
N ILE A 171 -37.56 9.15 -8.23
CA ILE A 171 -36.93 7.86 -8.52
C ILE A 171 -38.02 6.85 -8.90
N ILE A 172 -37.82 6.19 -10.02
CA ILE A 172 -38.65 5.09 -10.45
C ILE A 172 -37.79 3.84 -10.40
N THR A 173 -38.19 2.82 -9.63
CA THR A 173 -37.49 1.53 -9.64
C THR A 173 -38.16 0.55 -10.57
N ALA A 174 -37.37 -0.27 -11.25
CA ALA A 174 -37.85 -1.33 -12.11
C ALA A 174 -36.91 -2.55 -12.05
N LYS A 175 -37.47 -3.76 -12.28
CA LYS A 175 -36.69 -4.98 -12.40
C LYS A 175 -35.90 -4.97 -13.72
N ALA A 176 -34.63 -5.35 -13.67
CA ALA A 176 -33.89 -5.67 -14.88
C ALA A 176 -34.48 -6.96 -15.48
N GLY A 177 -34.70 -7.00 -16.79
CA GLY A 177 -35.01 -8.25 -17.46
C GLY A 177 -33.94 -9.29 -17.17
N SER A 178 -34.35 -10.53 -16.91
CA SER A 178 -33.42 -11.63 -16.67
C SER A 178 -32.61 -11.93 -17.93
N GLU A 179 -31.40 -11.43 -18.01
CA GLU A 179 -30.26 -11.96 -18.78
C GLU A 179 -29.11 -10.96 -18.76
N VAL A 180 -28.29 -11.05 -17.70
CA VAL A 180 -26.89 -10.72 -17.78
C VAL A 180 -26.13 -12.02 -17.54
N THR A 181 -26.18 -12.91 -18.50
CA THR A 181 -25.19 -13.97 -18.66
C THR A 181 -24.09 -13.43 -19.57
N THR A 182 -22.88 -13.40 -19.04
CA THR A 182 -21.64 -13.21 -19.76
C THR A 182 -21.53 -14.27 -20.87
N THR A 183 -21.89 -13.93 -22.09
CA THR A 183 -21.34 -14.40 -23.37
C THR A 183 -22.32 -13.98 -24.46
N GLU A 184 -21.79 -13.32 -25.47
CA GLU A 184 -22.33 -13.02 -26.79
C GLU A 184 -23.59 -13.81 -27.15
N THR A 185 -24.79 -13.25 -26.95
CA THR A 185 -25.94 -13.60 -27.80
C THR A 185 -27.08 -12.60 -27.60
N LYS A 186 -27.49 -12.02 -28.71
CA LYS A 186 -28.76 -11.36 -29.04
C LYS A 186 -29.30 -10.37 -28.00
N GLN A 187 -29.34 -9.11 -28.39
CA GLN A 187 -30.21 -8.09 -27.82
C GLN A 187 -31.66 -8.59 -27.73
N GLY A 188 -31.96 -9.33 -26.63
CA GLY A 188 -33.34 -9.58 -26.21
C GLY A 188 -33.86 -8.23 -25.72
N GLU A 189 -34.97 -7.75 -26.27
CA GLU A 189 -35.64 -6.52 -25.84
C GLU A 189 -35.94 -6.63 -24.33
N GLN A 190 -35.28 -5.77 -23.55
CA GLN A 190 -35.59 -5.64 -22.12
C GLN A 190 -37.04 -5.14 -22.02
N PRO A 191 -37.94 -5.78 -21.29
CA PRO A 191 -39.37 -5.49 -21.26
C PRO A 191 -39.70 -4.02 -21.00
N PHE A 192 -38.81 -3.28 -20.33
CA PHE A 192 -38.99 -1.87 -19.99
C PHE A 192 -37.81 -1.00 -20.47
N GLY A 193 -37.01 -1.46 -21.44
CA GLY A 193 -35.87 -0.74 -22.00
C GLY A 193 -36.22 0.66 -22.52
N PHE A 194 -37.43 0.89 -22.97
CA PHE A 194 -37.91 2.20 -23.43
C PHE A 194 -37.86 3.28 -22.33
N MET A 195 -37.99 2.91 -21.05
CA MET A 195 -37.98 3.86 -19.93
C MET A 195 -36.61 4.59 -19.82
N GLN A 196 -35.52 3.93 -20.19
CA GLN A 196 -34.18 4.53 -20.16
C GLN A 196 -34.05 5.74 -21.11
N PHE A 197 -34.81 5.73 -22.21
CA PHE A 197 -34.81 6.85 -23.17
C PHE A 197 -35.60 8.07 -22.67
N MET A 198 -36.57 7.86 -21.78
CA MET A 198 -37.47 8.89 -21.28
C MET A 198 -36.86 9.68 -20.12
N VAL A 199 -36.21 9.01 -19.20
CA VAL A 199 -35.67 9.62 -17.97
C VAL A 199 -34.42 10.46 -18.20
N ASP A 200 -34.14 11.35 -17.24
CA ASP A 200 -32.96 12.21 -17.28
C ASP A 200 -31.69 11.54 -16.72
N CYS A 201 -31.86 10.62 -15.79
CA CYS A 201 -30.79 9.81 -15.23
C CYS A 201 -31.20 8.33 -15.19
N SER A 202 -30.26 7.42 -15.45
CA SER A 202 -30.47 5.98 -15.33
C SER A 202 -29.30 5.37 -14.57
N VAL A 203 -29.61 4.66 -13.50
CA VAL A 203 -28.67 3.93 -12.65
C VAL A 203 -29.04 2.45 -12.68
N VAL A 204 -28.04 1.60 -12.92
CA VAL A 204 -28.20 0.15 -12.90
C VAL A 204 -27.49 -0.43 -11.68
N LEU A 205 -28.18 -1.28 -10.95
CA LEU A 205 -27.67 -2.04 -9.83
C LEU A 205 -27.55 -3.51 -10.22
N ASN A 206 -26.34 -4.02 -10.18
CA ASN A 206 -26.04 -5.42 -10.43
C ASN A 206 -25.82 -6.18 -9.12
N HIS A 207 -26.22 -7.44 -9.09
CA HIS A 207 -25.97 -8.35 -8.00
C HIS A 207 -25.60 -9.70 -8.58
N PHE A 208 -24.35 -10.13 -8.35
CA PHE A 208 -23.81 -11.39 -8.82
C PHE A 208 -23.33 -12.24 -7.64
N VAL A 209 -23.36 -13.54 -7.81
CA VAL A 209 -22.69 -14.47 -6.90
C VAL A 209 -21.52 -15.09 -7.67
N VAL A 210 -20.30 -14.74 -7.27
CA VAL A 210 -19.07 -15.24 -7.88
C VAL A 210 -18.33 -16.06 -6.84
N GLN A 211 -18.03 -17.33 -7.14
CA GLN A 211 -17.35 -18.26 -6.23
C GLN A 211 -17.94 -18.30 -4.79
N GLY A 212 -19.26 -18.22 -4.68
CA GLY A 212 -19.95 -18.20 -3.40
C GLY A 212 -19.97 -16.84 -2.67
N GLY A 213 -19.29 -15.84 -3.20
CA GLY A 213 -19.29 -14.46 -2.69
C GLY A 213 -20.30 -13.58 -3.40
N SER A 214 -21.10 -12.83 -2.64
CA SER A 214 -22.05 -11.84 -3.17
C SER A 214 -21.30 -10.57 -3.58
N GLN A 215 -21.38 -10.20 -4.84
CA GLN A 215 -20.82 -8.96 -5.40
C GLN A 215 -21.94 -8.05 -5.88
N ARG A 216 -21.87 -6.78 -5.51
CA ARG A 216 -22.80 -5.76 -5.96
C ARG A 216 -22.03 -4.62 -6.61
N SER A 217 -22.57 -4.12 -7.73
CA SER A 217 -22.03 -2.95 -8.44
C SER A 217 -23.15 -2.04 -8.92
N LEU A 218 -22.82 -0.77 -9.02
CA LEU A 218 -23.69 0.23 -9.62
C LEU A 218 -22.99 0.86 -10.83
N ARG A 219 -23.79 1.25 -11.82
CA ARG A 219 -23.32 2.01 -12.98
C ARG A 219 -24.34 3.08 -13.33
N VAL A 220 -23.87 4.31 -13.47
CA VAL A 220 -24.66 5.39 -14.07
C VAL A 220 -24.57 5.23 -15.58
N GLN A 221 -25.66 4.85 -16.23
CA GLN A 221 -25.70 4.65 -17.70
C GLN A 221 -25.99 5.93 -18.45
N LYS A 222 -26.71 6.86 -17.81
CA LYS A 222 -27.16 8.09 -18.43
C LYS A 222 -27.32 9.19 -17.40
N TYR A 223 -26.90 10.39 -17.74
CA TYR A 223 -27.15 11.59 -16.95
C TYR A 223 -27.22 12.80 -17.90
N ARG A 224 -28.42 13.36 -18.10
CA ARG A 224 -28.62 14.50 -19.01
C ARG A 224 -28.18 15.81 -18.34
N GLY A 225 -27.34 16.55 -19.05
CA GLY A 225 -26.91 17.90 -18.66
C GLY A 225 -25.78 17.97 -17.62
N SER A 226 -25.11 16.85 -17.32
CA SER A 226 -23.93 16.80 -16.46
C SER A 226 -22.98 15.71 -16.89
N SER A 227 -21.69 15.92 -16.65
CA SER A 227 -20.70 14.84 -16.64
C SER A 227 -20.89 13.95 -15.40
N PHE A 228 -20.56 12.69 -15.54
CA PHE A 228 -20.61 11.68 -14.48
C PHE A 228 -19.54 10.61 -14.77
N ASP A 229 -19.24 9.78 -13.76
CA ASP A 229 -18.37 8.63 -13.96
C ASP A 229 -19.18 7.49 -14.59
N GLU A 230 -18.78 7.04 -15.77
CA GLU A 230 -19.42 5.97 -16.53
C GLU A 230 -18.96 4.56 -16.11
N ASN A 231 -17.95 4.48 -15.26
CA ASN A 231 -17.41 3.21 -14.80
C ASN A 231 -18.38 2.49 -13.85
N GLU A 232 -18.26 1.17 -13.84
CA GLU A 232 -18.97 0.36 -12.88
C GLU A 232 -18.28 0.48 -11.51
N SER A 233 -19.04 0.88 -10.49
CA SER A 233 -18.56 1.10 -9.14
C SER A 233 -19.12 0.03 -8.21
N PRO A 234 -18.30 -0.68 -7.42
CA PRO A 234 -18.79 -1.62 -6.42
C PRO A 234 -19.52 -0.89 -5.29
N PHE A 235 -20.50 -1.52 -4.67
CA PHE A 235 -21.20 -0.98 -3.51
C PHE A 235 -21.52 -2.04 -2.46
N LEU A 236 -21.73 -1.56 -1.25
CA LEU A 236 -22.15 -2.34 -0.10
C LEU A 236 -23.48 -1.86 0.45
N ILE A 237 -24.21 -2.78 1.08
CA ILE A 237 -25.34 -2.48 1.95
C ILE A 237 -24.91 -2.88 3.36
N GLY A 238 -24.49 -1.88 4.13
CA GLY A 238 -24.02 -2.04 5.51
C GLY A 238 -25.01 -1.54 6.54
N LYS A 239 -24.56 -1.39 7.79
CA LYS A 239 -25.39 -0.87 8.88
C LYS A 239 -25.88 0.56 8.65
N ASN A 240 -25.16 1.34 7.86
CA ASN A 240 -25.52 2.73 7.53
C ASN A 240 -26.36 2.84 6.25
N GLY A 241 -26.67 1.74 5.61
CA GLY A 241 -27.38 1.69 4.34
C GLY A 241 -26.49 1.37 3.16
N PHE A 242 -26.75 2.04 2.04
CA PHE A 242 -26.07 1.87 0.77
C PHE A 242 -24.82 2.77 0.71
N GLU A 243 -23.67 2.19 0.38
CA GLU A 243 -22.39 2.89 0.22
C GLU A 243 -21.72 2.42 -1.07
N ALA A 244 -21.38 3.36 -1.96
CA ALA A 244 -20.68 3.06 -3.20
C ALA A 244 -19.17 3.37 -3.06
N ALA A 245 -18.34 2.47 -3.57
CA ALA A 245 -16.92 2.71 -3.64
C ALA A 245 -16.60 3.56 -4.87
N VAL A 246 -16.06 4.74 -4.68
CA VAL A 246 -15.64 5.60 -5.77
C VAL A 246 -14.21 5.29 -6.16
N ALA A 247 -14.01 4.89 -7.41
CA ALA A 247 -12.69 4.93 -8.01
C ALA A 247 -12.38 6.38 -8.44
N ARG A 248 -11.97 7.24 -7.50
CA ARG A 248 -11.49 8.56 -7.93
C ARG A 248 -10.17 8.38 -8.68
N PRO A 249 -10.05 8.88 -9.92
CA PRO A 249 -8.73 9.22 -10.43
C PRO A 249 -8.20 10.32 -9.50
N ILE A 250 -7.25 9.95 -8.65
CA ILE A 250 -6.61 10.93 -7.78
C ILE A 250 -5.86 11.89 -8.69
N ASP A 251 -6.12 13.17 -8.53
CA ASP A 251 -5.25 14.19 -9.10
C ASP A 251 -3.87 14.09 -8.43
N ARG A 252 -3.03 13.23 -9.01
CA ARG A 252 -1.66 13.00 -8.53
C ARG A 252 -0.81 14.26 -8.56
N SER A 253 -1.24 15.30 -9.28
CA SER A 253 -0.54 16.59 -9.35
C SER A 253 -0.71 17.40 -8.06
N ALA A 254 -1.80 17.17 -7.31
CA ALA A 254 -2.08 17.84 -6.04
C ALA A 254 -1.39 17.17 -4.83
N LEU A 255 -0.89 15.93 -4.98
CA LEU A 255 -0.23 15.21 -3.90
C LEU A 255 1.21 15.68 -3.73
N LYS A 256 1.48 16.40 -2.64
CA LYS A 256 2.86 16.73 -2.26
C LYS A 256 3.54 15.48 -1.71
N ALA A 257 4.56 14.98 -2.42
CA ALA A 257 5.40 13.91 -1.92
C ALA A 257 6.12 14.34 -0.63
N SER A 258 5.92 13.59 0.44
CA SER A 258 6.60 13.85 1.71
C SER A 258 8.09 13.51 1.61
N LYS A 259 8.93 14.32 2.24
CA LYS A 259 10.37 14.04 2.42
C LYS A 259 10.65 13.35 3.76
N GLU A 260 9.64 13.25 4.62
CA GLU A 260 9.75 12.60 5.93
C GLU A 260 10.06 11.11 5.77
N ARG A 261 10.98 10.62 6.59
CA ARG A 261 11.32 9.20 6.68
C ARG A 261 10.71 8.61 7.96
N VAL A 262 10.18 7.42 7.83
CA VAL A 262 9.63 6.64 8.94
C VAL A 262 10.38 5.33 9.05
N SER A 263 10.78 4.99 10.29
CA SER A 263 11.50 3.75 10.56
C SER A 263 10.67 2.52 10.19
N SER A 264 11.33 1.54 9.61
CA SER A 264 10.79 0.20 9.36
C SER A 264 10.68 -0.66 10.63
N GLY A 265 11.26 -0.23 11.75
CA GLY A 265 11.44 -1.02 12.96
C GLY A 265 12.72 -1.86 12.97
N ILE A 266 13.54 -1.81 11.91
CA ILE A 266 14.78 -2.56 11.78
C ILE A 266 15.89 -1.58 11.38
N GLU A 267 16.76 -1.24 12.32
CA GLU A 267 17.78 -0.18 12.17
C GLU A 267 18.66 -0.36 10.92
N ARG A 268 19.10 -1.60 10.66
CA ARG A 268 19.94 -1.87 9.48
C ARG A 268 19.15 -1.76 8.16
N LEU A 269 17.86 -2.09 8.16
CA LEU A 269 16.99 -1.87 6.98
C LEU A 269 16.79 -0.37 6.74
N ASP A 270 16.59 0.39 7.82
CA ASP A 270 16.47 1.84 7.72
C ASP A 270 17.76 2.47 7.14
N THR A 271 18.92 1.99 7.57
CA THR A 271 20.22 2.42 7.01
C THR A 271 20.30 2.11 5.51
N MET A 272 19.91 0.91 5.07
CA MET A 272 19.88 0.50 3.66
C MET A 272 18.91 1.35 2.81
N LEU A 273 17.86 1.87 3.44
CA LEU A 273 16.84 2.73 2.81
C LEU A 273 17.12 4.23 2.97
N GLY A 274 18.24 4.61 3.58
CA GLY A 274 18.60 6.02 3.81
C GLY A 274 17.69 6.70 4.84
N GLY A 275 17.32 5.98 5.92
CA GLY A 275 16.53 6.46 7.05
C GLY A 275 15.12 5.89 7.15
N GLY A 276 14.83 4.79 6.44
CA GLY A 276 13.52 4.12 6.47
C GLY A 276 12.64 4.43 5.26
N TYR A 277 11.33 4.16 5.37
CA TYR A 277 10.36 4.40 4.30
C TYR A 277 10.01 5.88 4.18
N TYR A 278 9.56 6.33 3.02
CA TYR A 278 8.93 7.64 2.93
C TYR A 278 7.53 7.63 3.53
N ARG A 279 7.16 8.72 4.19
CA ARG A 279 5.78 8.94 4.67
C ARG A 279 4.80 8.92 3.50
N GLY A 280 3.71 8.15 3.61
CA GLY A 280 2.71 8.01 2.55
C GLY A 280 3.18 7.12 1.39
N ALA A 281 4.31 6.42 1.51
CA ALA A 281 4.76 5.46 0.51
C ALA A 281 4.04 4.13 0.63
N THR A 282 3.98 3.43 -0.49
CA THR A 282 3.54 2.03 -0.56
C THR A 282 4.76 1.13 -0.58
N VAL A 283 4.83 0.23 0.40
CA VAL A 283 5.88 -0.79 0.55
C VAL A 283 5.30 -2.16 0.23
N LEU A 284 5.93 -2.89 -0.66
CA LEU A 284 5.60 -4.28 -0.98
C LEU A 284 6.71 -5.20 -0.50
N ILE A 285 6.34 -6.22 0.28
CA ILE A 285 7.24 -7.30 0.73
C ILE A 285 6.79 -8.60 0.08
N THR A 286 7.63 -9.18 -0.76
CA THR A 286 7.34 -10.45 -1.45
C THR A 286 8.22 -11.58 -0.91
N GLY A 287 7.73 -12.80 -0.98
CA GLY A 287 8.52 -13.99 -0.61
C GLY A 287 7.66 -15.23 -0.42
N VAL A 288 8.29 -16.40 -0.42
CA VAL A 288 7.62 -17.68 -0.15
C VAL A 288 7.17 -17.78 1.31
N PRO A 289 6.28 -18.70 1.69
CA PRO A 289 5.88 -18.91 3.08
C PRO A 289 7.08 -19.16 4.01
N GLY A 290 7.04 -18.60 5.24
CA GLY A 290 8.07 -18.78 6.26
C GLY A 290 9.30 -17.87 6.14
N THR A 291 9.36 -16.96 5.16
CA THR A 291 10.49 -16.02 4.99
C THR A 291 10.46 -14.81 5.92
N ALA A 292 9.54 -14.76 6.89
CA ALA A 292 9.38 -13.68 7.89
C ALA A 292 8.72 -12.38 7.36
N LYS A 293 7.82 -12.46 6.39
CA LYS A 293 7.06 -11.30 5.90
C LYS A 293 6.23 -10.65 7.01
N THR A 294 5.42 -11.45 7.72
CA THR A 294 4.60 -11.00 8.86
C THR A 294 5.46 -10.40 9.98
N THR A 295 6.67 -10.92 10.17
CA THR A 295 7.61 -10.40 11.17
C THR A 295 8.10 -8.99 10.82
N LEU A 296 8.39 -8.72 9.55
CA LEU A 296 8.71 -7.35 9.09
C LEU A 296 7.52 -6.40 9.24
N CYS A 297 6.29 -6.90 9.00
CA CYS A 297 5.08 -6.15 9.25
C CYS A 297 4.90 -5.78 10.72
N GLY A 298 5.16 -6.75 11.62
CA GLY A 298 5.10 -6.55 13.07
C GLY A 298 6.10 -5.52 13.57
N ALA A 299 7.35 -5.61 13.12
CA ALA A 299 8.39 -4.64 13.47
C ALA A 299 8.01 -3.21 13.01
N PHE A 300 7.43 -3.07 11.82
CA PHE A 300 6.93 -1.78 11.34
C PHE A 300 5.75 -1.28 12.16
N ALA A 301 4.80 -2.15 12.53
CA ALA A 301 3.64 -1.81 13.35
C ALA A 301 4.08 -1.30 14.73
N GLU A 302 4.99 -2.02 15.40
CA GLU A 302 5.56 -1.63 16.69
C GLU A 302 6.26 -0.27 16.60
N ALA A 303 7.14 -0.09 15.62
CA ALA A 303 7.84 1.17 15.40
C ALA A 303 6.88 2.34 15.11
N ALA A 304 5.80 2.11 14.37
CA ALA A 304 4.77 3.12 14.14
C ALA A 304 4.05 3.50 15.43
N CYS A 305 3.64 2.52 16.24
CA CYS A 305 2.98 2.76 17.52
C CYS A 305 3.90 3.45 18.53
N LEU A 306 5.17 3.10 18.57
CA LEU A 306 6.17 3.79 19.41
C LEU A 306 6.34 5.28 19.03
N ARG A 307 6.10 5.65 17.77
CA ARG A 307 6.03 7.03 17.32
C ARG A 307 4.70 7.72 17.63
N GLY A 308 3.73 7.01 18.26
CA GLY A 308 2.38 7.51 18.54
C GLY A 308 1.46 7.52 17.31
N GLU A 309 1.77 6.75 16.27
CA GLU A 309 1.00 6.67 15.03
C GLU A 309 0.00 5.53 15.08
N ARG A 310 -1.29 5.87 14.99
CA ARG A 310 -2.34 4.86 14.92
C ARG A 310 -2.15 3.98 13.69
N THR A 311 -2.13 2.67 13.92
CA THR A 311 -1.83 1.67 12.91
C THR A 311 -2.98 0.67 12.80
N LEU A 312 -3.39 0.36 11.57
CA LEU A 312 -4.35 -0.69 11.26
C LEU A 312 -3.61 -1.88 10.63
N PHE A 313 -3.69 -3.05 11.26
CA PHE A 313 -3.10 -4.30 10.77
C PHE A 313 -4.20 -5.28 10.37
N VAL A 314 -4.23 -5.66 9.11
CA VAL A 314 -5.18 -6.65 8.58
C VAL A 314 -4.45 -7.91 8.19
N SER A 315 -4.78 -9.01 8.88
CA SER A 315 -4.24 -10.34 8.62
C SER A 315 -5.28 -11.20 7.90
N PHE A 316 -4.87 -11.83 6.79
CA PHE A 316 -5.70 -12.77 6.03
C PHE A 316 -5.40 -14.24 6.33
N ASP A 317 -4.21 -14.55 6.79
CA ASP A 317 -3.73 -15.94 6.97
C ASP A 317 -3.84 -16.42 8.42
N ALA A 318 -3.71 -15.52 9.41
CA ALA A 318 -3.73 -15.84 10.82
C ALA A 318 -4.73 -15.00 11.62
N ASP A 319 -5.18 -15.50 12.77
CA ASP A 319 -5.95 -14.71 13.70
C ASP A 319 -5.09 -13.62 14.36
N SER A 320 -5.71 -12.50 14.72
CA SER A 320 -5.02 -11.37 15.34
C SER A 320 -4.25 -11.75 16.61
N ASN A 321 -4.84 -12.59 17.46
CA ASN A 321 -4.18 -13.04 18.70
C ASN A 321 -3.01 -13.99 18.42
N GLU A 322 -3.12 -14.82 17.38
CA GLU A 322 -2.03 -15.70 16.94
C GLU A 322 -0.85 -14.85 16.45
N VAL A 323 -1.11 -13.83 15.64
CA VAL A 323 -0.07 -12.91 15.14
C VAL A 323 0.64 -12.20 16.29
N VAL A 324 -0.09 -11.68 17.29
CA VAL A 324 0.50 -11.02 18.45
C VAL A 324 1.39 -11.98 19.23
N ARG A 325 0.89 -13.19 19.55
CA ARG A 325 1.67 -14.23 20.25
C ARG A 325 2.93 -14.62 19.50
N ASP A 326 2.80 -14.89 18.19
CA ASP A 326 3.91 -15.37 17.38
C ASP A 326 5.01 -14.30 17.21
N LEU A 327 4.62 -13.04 17.13
CA LEU A 327 5.55 -11.91 17.06
C LEU A 327 6.26 -11.64 18.38
N SER A 328 5.59 -11.88 19.52
CA SER A 328 6.21 -11.75 20.82
C SER A 328 7.36 -12.75 21.03
N SER A 329 7.29 -13.94 20.41
CA SER A 329 8.37 -14.94 20.45
C SER A 329 9.67 -14.50 19.78
N VAL A 330 9.61 -13.48 18.94
CA VAL A 330 10.77 -12.89 18.26
C VAL A 330 11.02 -11.44 18.71
N GLY A 331 10.63 -11.10 19.95
CA GLY A 331 10.93 -9.82 20.58
C GLY A 331 10.14 -8.61 20.06
N ILE A 332 9.01 -8.83 19.36
CA ILE A 332 8.13 -7.74 18.89
C ILE A 332 6.89 -7.68 19.80
N GLY A 333 6.75 -6.60 20.57
CA GLY A 333 5.73 -6.45 21.62
C GLY A 333 4.50 -5.68 21.15
N LEU A 334 3.54 -6.32 20.49
CA LEU A 334 2.33 -5.66 19.98
C LEU A 334 1.19 -5.55 21.00
N GLU A 335 1.17 -6.36 22.04
CA GLU A 335 0.06 -6.49 23.00
C GLU A 335 -0.31 -5.14 23.63
N THR A 336 0.65 -4.43 24.20
CA THR A 336 0.45 -3.11 24.81
C THR A 336 -0.11 -2.08 23.81
N HIS A 337 0.27 -2.17 22.54
CA HIS A 337 -0.20 -1.27 21.50
C HIS A 337 -1.64 -1.57 21.06
N VAL A 338 -2.07 -2.83 21.17
CA VAL A 338 -3.47 -3.23 20.97
C VAL A 338 -4.32 -2.74 22.16
N GLU A 339 -3.86 -2.93 23.40
CA GLU A 339 -4.59 -2.51 24.60
C GLU A 339 -4.84 -1.00 24.67
N ASN A 340 -3.90 -0.19 24.22
CA ASN A 340 -4.02 1.27 24.23
C ASN A 340 -4.67 1.85 22.95
N ASP A 341 -5.25 1.02 22.08
CA ASP A 341 -5.89 1.37 20.79
C ASP A 341 -4.97 2.15 19.82
N CYS A 342 -3.64 2.04 19.98
CA CYS A 342 -2.70 2.55 18.98
C CYS A 342 -2.60 1.61 17.78
N LEU A 343 -2.64 0.29 18.04
CA LEU A 343 -2.71 -0.75 17.03
C LEU A 343 -4.09 -1.40 17.02
N ARG A 344 -4.78 -1.30 15.90
CA ARG A 344 -6.02 -2.06 15.67
C ARG A 344 -5.75 -3.23 14.74
N MET A 345 -6.01 -4.44 15.21
CA MET A 345 -5.80 -5.66 14.45
C MET A 345 -7.14 -6.25 13.99
N ILE A 346 -7.16 -6.75 12.76
CA ILE A 346 -8.35 -7.34 12.13
C ILE A 346 -7.95 -8.65 11.47
N SER A 347 -8.61 -9.74 11.87
CA SER A 347 -8.54 -10.99 11.13
C SER A 347 -9.56 -10.99 10.00
N ALA A 348 -9.08 -11.09 8.77
CA ALA A 348 -9.92 -11.07 7.57
C ALA A 348 -10.41 -12.46 7.14
N ARG A 349 -10.02 -13.54 7.83
CA ARG A 349 -10.53 -14.92 7.58
C ARG A 349 -12.05 -15.01 7.67
N SER A 350 -12.67 -14.20 8.54
CA SER A 350 -14.11 -14.16 8.76
C SER A 350 -14.85 -13.15 7.86
N LEU A 351 -14.14 -12.41 7.02
CA LEU A 351 -14.73 -11.39 6.15
C LEU A 351 -15.09 -12.02 4.81
N THR A 352 -16.34 -12.49 4.71
CA THR A 352 -16.95 -12.90 3.44
C THR A 352 -17.30 -11.67 2.61
N GLY A 353 -16.99 -11.69 1.31
CA GLY A 353 -17.35 -10.60 0.39
C GLY A 353 -16.35 -10.46 -0.75
N SER A 354 -16.64 -9.55 -1.68
CA SER A 354 -15.76 -9.23 -2.80
C SER A 354 -14.53 -8.43 -2.34
N ALA A 355 -13.48 -8.41 -3.16
CA ALA A 355 -12.28 -7.61 -2.90
C ALA A 355 -12.62 -6.12 -2.75
N GLU A 356 -13.57 -5.64 -3.54
CA GLU A 356 -14.10 -4.28 -3.47
C GLU A 356 -14.82 -4.01 -2.16
N SER A 357 -15.66 -4.94 -1.73
CA SER A 357 -16.37 -4.85 -0.45
C SER A 357 -15.40 -4.71 0.71
N PHE A 358 -14.31 -5.46 0.64
CA PHE A 358 -13.25 -5.38 1.64
C PHE A 358 -12.52 -4.02 1.59
N LEU A 359 -12.22 -3.51 0.39
CA LEU A 359 -11.59 -2.19 0.24
C LEU A 359 -12.43 -1.09 0.89
N VAL A 360 -13.75 -1.07 0.65
CA VAL A 360 -14.66 -0.11 1.27
C VAL A 360 -14.64 -0.23 2.79
N ARG A 361 -14.66 -1.45 3.33
CA ARG A 361 -14.59 -1.68 4.79
C ARG A 361 -13.24 -1.29 5.36
N LEU A 362 -12.13 -1.61 4.67
CA LEU A 362 -10.78 -1.26 5.08
C LEU A 362 -10.62 0.27 5.18
N THR A 363 -11.07 0.99 4.15
CA THR A 363 -10.97 2.47 4.12
C THR A 363 -11.82 3.11 5.20
N ALA A 364 -13.02 2.60 5.45
CA ALA A 364 -13.89 3.06 6.54
C ALA A 364 -13.26 2.81 7.91
N LEU A 365 -12.71 1.61 8.15
CA LEU A 365 -12.05 1.25 9.41
C LEU A 365 -10.78 2.07 9.66
N ALA A 366 -9.97 2.28 8.62
CA ALA A 366 -8.77 3.11 8.72
C ALA A 366 -9.11 4.56 9.07
N LYS A 367 -10.16 5.09 8.46
CA LYS A 367 -10.65 6.45 8.74
C LYS A 367 -11.24 6.58 10.15
N ASP A 368 -12.05 5.62 10.58
CA ASP A 368 -12.63 5.57 11.94
C ASP A 368 -11.54 5.50 13.01
N HIS A 369 -10.51 4.66 12.76
CA HIS A 369 -9.36 4.56 13.67
C HIS A 369 -8.42 5.78 13.60
N GLY A 370 -8.48 6.60 12.55
CA GLY A 370 -7.53 7.67 12.28
C GLY A 370 -6.13 7.13 11.95
N ALA A 371 -6.07 6.01 11.23
CA ALA A 371 -4.83 5.31 10.94
C ALA A 371 -3.89 6.15 10.05
N ARG A 372 -2.62 6.23 10.43
CA ARG A 372 -1.52 6.81 9.62
C ARG A 372 -0.68 5.74 8.93
N CYS A 373 -0.75 4.52 9.43
CA CYS A 373 -0.10 3.35 8.85
C CYS A 373 -1.15 2.25 8.66
N VAL A 374 -1.12 1.57 7.52
CA VAL A 374 -1.99 0.43 7.21
C VAL A 374 -1.13 -0.72 6.72
N ILE A 375 -1.37 -1.91 7.29
CA ILE A 375 -0.66 -3.14 6.96
C ILE A 375 -1.68 -4.15 6.44
N VAL A 376 -1.39 -4.79 5.30
CA VAL A 376 -2.22 -5.83 4.67
C VAL A 376 -1.38 -7.07 4.44
N ASP A 377 -1.63 -8.14 5.20
CA ASP A 377 -0.79 -9.34 5.22
C ASP A 377 -1.61 -10.65 5.08
N PRO A 378 -1.49 -11.37 3.95
CA PRO A 378 -0.98 -10.92 2.67
C PRO A 378 -2.09 -10.38 1.74
N VAL A 379 -1.75 -9.39 0.93
CA VAL A 379 -2.67 -8.84 -0.08
C VAL A 379 -2.99 -9.86 -1.18
N SER A 380 -2.10 -10.79 -1.44
CA SER A 380 -2.29 -11.84 -2.46
C SER A 380 -3.46 -12.78 -2.14
N THR A 381 -3.71 -13.11 -0.87
CA THR A 381 -4.86 -13.93 -0.45
C THR A 381 -6.16 -13.18 -0.69
N TRP A 382 -6.21 -11.89 -0.36
CA TRP A 382 -7.35 -11.02 -0.61
C TRP A 382 -7.73 -10.95 -2.09
N ILE A 383 -6.74 -10.83 -2.96
CA ILE A 383 -6.96 -10.66 -4.39
C ILE A 383 -7.26 -11.99 -5.09
N LYS A 384 -6.60 -13.10 -4.72
CA LYS A 384 -6.85 -14.44 -5.29
C LYS A 384 -8.27 -14.97 -5.03
N SER A 385 -8.94 -14.53 -3.97
CA SER A 385 -10.32 -14.94 -3.67
C SER A 385 -11.36 -14.41 -4.66
N ASN A 386 -10.96 -13.66 -5.68
CA ASN A 386 -11.84 -12.98 -6.62
C ASN A 386 -11.30 -13.06 -8.06
N ASP A 387 -11.32 -14.25 -8.68
CA ASP A 387 -10.98 -14.43 -10.10
C ASP A 387 -12.01 -13.72 -11.01
N GLY A 388 -11.85 -12.40 -11.22
CA GLY A 388 -12.72 -11.60 -12.08
C GLY A 388 -12.01 -10.37 -12.65
N ILE A 389 -12.59 -9.80 -13.70
CA ILE A 389 -12.07 -8.64 -14.48
C ILE A 389 -11.79 -7.40 -13.61
N GLY A 390 -12.30 -7.35 -12.36
CA GLY A 390 -12.13 -6.20 -11.44
C GLY A 390 -10.91 -6.24 -10.51
N VAL A 391 -10.22 -7.38 -10.41
CA VAL A 391 -9.17 -7.61 -9.39
C VAL A 391 -7.98 -6.67 -9.53
N GLN A 392 -7.59 -6.34 -10.76
CA GLN A 392 -6.47 -5.44 -11.04
C GLN A 392 -6.72 -4.02 -10.51
N GLY A 393 -7.93 -3.52 -10.64
CA GLY A 393 -8.31 -2.19 -10.17
C GLY A 393 -8.36 -2.04 -8.65
N VAL A 394 -8.52 -3.12 -7.88
CA VAL A 394 -8.60 -3.04 -6.41
C VAL A 394 -7.26 -2.68 -5.78
N ALA A 395 -6.18 -3.32 -6.25
CA ALA A 395 -4.83 -3.01 -5.78
C ALA A 395 -4.42 -1.56 -6.10
N GLU A 396 -4.75 -1.09 -7.30
CA GLU A 396 -4.52 0.30 -7.70
C GLU A 396 -5.32 1.27 -6.82
N ARG A 397 -6.60 1.01 -6.58
CA ARG A 397 -7.46 1.82 -5.71
C ARG A 397 -6.97 1.86 -4.27
N LEU A 398 -6.48 0.73 -3.73
CA LEU A 398 -5.89 0.69 -2.38
C LEU A 398 -4.67 1.61 -2.28
N ILE A 399 -3.77 1.52 -3.26
CA ILE A 399 -2.56 2.35 -3.30
C ILE A 399 -2.92 3.83 -3.49
N ASP A 400 -3.83 4.12 -4.40
CA ASP A 400 -4.25 5.47 -4.67
C ASP A 400 -4.96 6.10 -3.46
N TRP A 401 -5.84 5.34 -2.81
CA TRP A 401 -6.47 5.77 -1.57
C TRP A 401 -5.44 6.06 -0.47
N SER A 402 -4.49 5.14 -0.23
CA SER A 402 -3.48 5.34 0.81
C SER A 402 -2.64 6.60 0.56
N LYS A 403 -2.30 6.88 -0.70
CA LYS A 403 -1.56 8.08 -1.09
C LYS A 403 -2.37 9.36 -0.92
N SER A 404 -3.68 9.34 -1.24
CA SER A 404 -4.54 10.52 -1.06
C SER A 404 -4.73 10.91 0.40
N GLU A 405 -4.77 9.93 1.29
CA GLU A 405 -4.90 10.16 2.74
C GLU A 405 -3.53 10.35 3.44
N GLY A 406 -2.41 10.26 2.70
CA GLY A 406 -1.06 10.35 3.27
C GLY A 406 -0.69 9.18 4.18
N ILE A 407 -1.36 8.03 4.00
CA ILE A 407 -1.17 6.81 4.79
C ILE A 407 0.02 6.02 4.25
N THR A 408 0.94 5.62 5.13
CA THR A 408 2.01 4.68 4.78
C THR A 408 1.43 3.27 4.72
N LEU A 409 1.45 2.66 3.53
CA LEU A 409 0.87 1.35 3.26
C LEU A 409 1.96 0.29 3.15
N LEU A 410 1.87 -0.76 3.96
CA LEU A 410 2.73 -1.94 3.88
C LEU A 410 1.90 -3.15 3.45
N CYS A 411 2.27 -3.78 2.36
CA CYS A 411 1.59 -4.98 1.85
C CYS A 411 2.58 -6.13 1.74
N THR A 412 2.15 -7.33 2.14
CA THR A 412 2.90 -8.55 1.82
C THR A 412 2.23 -9.31 0.68
N SER A 413 3.00 -10.06 -0.06
CA SER A 413 2.49 -10.94 -1.11
C SER A 413 3.25 -12.25 -1.17
N LEU A 414 2.54 -13.33 -1.43
CA LEU A 414 3.15 -14.62 -1.71
C LEU A 414 3.80 -14.58 -3.11
N HIS A 415 5.02 -15.03 -3.19
CA HIS A 415 5.72 -15.19 -4.46
C HIS A 415 5.51 -16.63 -4.97
N ASP A 416 4.72 -16.80 -6.04
CA ASP A 416 4.58 -18.08 -6.70
C ASP A 416 5.78 -18.29 -7.63
N ALA A 417 6.82 -18.96 -7.14
CA ALA A 417 8.02 -19.30 -7.90
C ALA A 417 7.72 -20.25 -9.10
N LEU A 418 6.50 -20.77 -9.20
CA LEU A 418 6.09 -21.78 -10.19
C LEU A 418 5.07 -21.29 -11.22
N SER A 419 4.56 -20.07 -11.15
CA SER A 419 3.58 -19.57 -12.12
C SER A 419 4.28 -18.99 -13.36
N ASN A 420 4.71 -19.86 -14.26
CA ASN A 420 5.02 -19.53 -15.66
C ASN A 420 3.76 -19.23 -16.51
N SER A 421 2.61 -19.02 -15.88
CA SER A 421 1.39 -18.61 -16.58
C SER A 421 1.48 -17.12 -16.90
N GLY A 422 1.55 -16.80 -18.18
CA GLY A 422 1.74 -15.49 -18.80
C GLY A 422 0.63 -14.43 -18.59
N ILE A 423 -0.08 -14.49 -17.48
CA ILE A 423 -1.00 -13.45 -17.02
C ILE A 423 -0.34 -12.83 -15.79
N GLY A 424 0.05 -11.56 -15.91
CA GLY A 424 0.78 -10.82 -14.88
C GLY A 424 0.19 -11.02 -13.49
N SER A 425 0.97 -11.65 -12.59
CA SER A 425 0.53 -11.89 -11.22
C SER A 425 0.24 -10.56 -10.53
N VAL A 426 -0.72 -10.55 -9.61
CA VAL A 426 -1.04 -9.38 -8.77
C VAL A 426 0.21 -8.80 -8.09
N SER A 427 1.13 -9.67 -7.69
CA SER A 427 2.43 -9.29 -7.14
C SER A 427 3.24 -8.44 -8.11
N GLN A 428 3.19 -8.75 -9.41
CA GLN A 428 3.91 -8.02 -10.45
C GLN A 428 3.32 -6.62 -10.70
N GLN A 429 2.00 -6.49 -10.64
CA GLN A 429 1.33 -5.21 -10.77
C GLN A 429 1.57 -4.31 -9.55
N MET A 430 1.42 -4.86 -8.34
CA MET A 430 1.74 -4.13 -7.12
C MET A 430 3.21 -3.73 -7.07
N ALA A 431 4.14 -4.58 -7.53
CA ALA A 431 5.56 -4.25 -7.62
C ALA A 431 5.84 -3.06 -8.55
N THR A 432 5.06 -2.94 -9.64
CA THR A 432 5.16 -1.78 -10.55
C THR A 432 4.71 -0.48 -9.86
N LEU A 433 3.63 -0.53 -9.09
CA LEU A 433 3.01 0.62 -8.44
C LEU A 433 3.68 1.00 -7.11
N ALA A 434 4.20 0.03 -6.35
CA ALA A 434 4.86 0.24 -5.08
C ALA A 434 6.05 1.20 -5.19
N ASP A 435 6.27 2.00 -4.16
CA ASP A 435 7.42 2.92 -4.07
C ASP A 435 8.67 2.18 -3.58
N THR A 436 8.50 1.22 -2.67
CA THR A 436 9.57 0.33 -2.19
C THR A 436 9.14 -1.12 -2.37
N TRP A 437 10.02 -1.94 -2.91
CA TRP A 437 9.82 -3.38 -3.05
C TRP A 437 10.98 -4.12 -2.41
N ILE A 438 10.65 -4.94 -1.40
CA ILE A 438 11.56 -5.81 -0.67
C ILE A 438 11.23 -7.26 -1.04
N GLN A 439 12.23 -8.03 -1.39
CA GLN A 439 12.10 -9.46 -1.67
C GLN A 439 12.79 -10.28 -0.59
N LEU A 440 12.09 -11.31 -0.11
CA LEU A 440 12.59 -12.27 0.86
C LEU A 440 12.67 -13.64 0.20
N ASP A 441 13.86 -14.23 0.21
CA ASP A 441 14.11 -15.54 -0.36
C ASP A 441 14.82 -16.46 0.63
N TYR A 442 14.74 -17.78 0.39
CA TYR A 442 15.59 -18.74 1.05
C TYR A 442 16.83 -19.00 0.21
N LEU A 443 17.98 -18.87 0.81
CA LEU A 443 19.26 -19.30 0.25
C LEU A 443 19.66 -20.62 0.91
N VAL A 444 19.68 -21.68 0.13
CA VAL A 444 20.05 -23.02 0.62
C VAL A 444 21.51 -23.26 0.26
N GLN A 445 22.36 -23.42 1.27
CA GLN A 445 23.79 -23.62 1.12
C GLN A 445 24.29 -24.60 2.17
N SER A 446 25.06 -25.59 1.78
CA SER A 446 25.67 -26.59 2.69
C SER A 446 24.71 -27.25 3.68
N GLY A 447 23.43 -27.47 3.27
CA GLY A 447 22.41 -28.07 4.11
C GLY A 447 21.67 -27.10 5.04
N GLU A 448 22.06 -25.84 5.09
CA GLU A 448 21.35 -24.78 5.81
C GLU A 448 20.41 -23.99 4.91
N ARG A 449 19.31 -23.52 5.49
CA ARG A 449 18.30 -22.70 4.81
C ARG A 449 18.21 -21.34 5.48
N ASN A 450 19.00 -20.41 4.99
CA ASN A 450 19.07 -19.05 5.52
C ASN A 450 18.11 -18.11 4.79
N ARG A 451 17.62 -17.05 5.46
CA ARG A 451 16.72 -16.05 4.88
C ARG A 451 17.53 -14.90 4.32
N GLY A 452 17.34 -14.61 3.04
CA GLY A 452 17.92 -13.45 2.37
C GLY A 452 16.89 -12.33 2.19
N LEU A 453 17.30 -11.09 2.41
CA LEU A 453 16.53 -9.87 2.13
C LEU A 453 17.24 -9.05 1.06
N ALA A 454 16.54 -8.69 0.01
CA ALA A 454 17.01 -7.79 -1.04
C ALA A 454 16.02 -6.63 -1.25
N ILE A 455 16.54 -5.43 -1.44
CA ILE A 455 15.74 -4.28 -1.87
C ILE A 455 15.79 -4.25 -3.40
N ILE A 456 14.67 -4.60 -4.03
CA ILE A 456 14.58 -4.64 -5.51
C ILE A 456 14.37 -3.24 -6.07
N LYS A 457 13.63 -2.40 -5.33
CA LYS A 457 13.26 -1.06 -5.75
C LYS A 457 13.02 -0.17 -4.53
N SER A 458 13.51 1.06 -4.58
CA SER A 458 13.12 2.13 -3.65
C SER A 458 13.19 3.47 -4.38
N ARG A 459 12.03 4.02 -4.72
CA ARG A 459 11.92 5.26 -5.47
C ARG A 459 12.46 6.44 -4.66
N GLY A 460 13.30 7.25 -5.26
CA GLY A 460 13.88 8.44 -4.61
C GLY A 460 14.94 8.14 -3.54
N THR A 461 15.43 6.90 -3.47
CA THR A 461 16.49 6.49 -2.54
C THR A 461 17.59 5.74 -3.28
N SER A 462 18.83 6.11 -3.04
CA SER A 462 19.97 5.26 -3.38
C SER A 462 20.01 4.10 -2.36
N HIS A 463 19.47 2.96 -2.72
CA HIS A 463 19.45 1.79 -1.86
C HIS A 463 20.56 0.81 -2.25
N SER A 464 20.95 -0.02 -1.28
CA SER A 464 21.91 -1.10 -1.54
C SER A 464 21.25 -2.17 -2.40
N ASN A 465 21.98 -2.65 -3.42
CA ASN A 465 21.57 -3.79 -4.25
C ASN A 465 22.06 -5.14 -3.69
N GLN A 466 22.72 -5.13 -2.53
CA GLN A 466 23.24 -6.34 -1.91
C GLN A 466 22.15 -7.07 -1.14
N VAL A 467 22.15 -8.40 -1.23
CA VAL A 467 21.36 -9.25 -0.34
C VAL A 467 21.90 -9.15 1.08
N ARG A 468 21.06 -9.22 2.08
CA ARG A 468 21.42 -9.30 3.50
C ARG A 468 20.78 -10.55 4.11
N GLU A 469 21.47 -11.15 5.06
CA GLU A 469 20.90 -12.25 5.84
C GLU A 469 19.93 -11.70 6.87
N LEU A 470 18.69 -12.20 6.86
CA LEU A 470 17.65 -11.86 7.83
C LEU A 470 17.70 -12.84 9.00
N ILE A 471 18.06 -12.35 10.17
CA ILE A 471 18.20 -13.14 11.39
C ILE A 471 17.04 -12.80 12.33
N LEU A 472 16.36 -13.84 12.79
CA LEU A 472 15.33 -13.77 13.84
C LEU A 472 15.93 -14.28 15.13
N SER A 473 15.75 -13.55 16.21
CA SER A 473 16.20 -13.93 17.56
C SER A 473 15.17 -13.49 18.60
N ASP A 474 15.30 -13.97 19.82
CA ASP A 474 14.45 -13.56 20.93
C ASP A 474 14.57 -12.05 21.26
N SER A 475 15.64 -11.40 20.76
CA SER A 475 15.89 -9.96 20.92
C SER A 475 15.42 -9.12 19.71
N GLY A 476 14.69 -9.72 18.77
CA GLY A 476 14.16 -9.03 17.61
C GLY A 476 14.70 -9.50 16.27
N VAL A 477 14.44 -8.67 15.26
CA VAL A 477 14.83 -8.88 13.86
C VAL A 477 16.03 -8.03 13.53
N THR A 478 17.05 -8.63 12.94
CA THR A 478 18.21 -7.88 12.46
C THR A 478 18.66 -8.36 11.08
N LEU A 479 19.45 -7.54 10.41
CA LEU A 479 20.09 -7.88 9.14
C LEU A 479 21.59 -8.03 9.36
N ALA A 480 22.17 -9.08 8.82
CA ALA A 480 23.59 -9.30 8.82
C ALA A 480 24.17 -9.14 7.40
N ASP A 481 25.42 -8.66 7.33
CA ASP A 481 26.14 -8.63 6.07
C ASP A 481 26.45 -10.05 5.62
N ILE A 482 26.33 -10.30 4.34
CA ILE A 482 26.75 -11.55 3.74
C ILE A 482 28.23 -11.47 3.40
N TYR A 483 28.93 -12.57 3.58
CA TYR A 483 30.32 -12.68 3.15
C TYR A 483 30.38 -13.08 1.66
N THR A 484 31.11 -12.34 0.85
CA THR A 484 31.32 -12.65 -0.57
C THR A 484 32.76 -13.09 -0.77
N ALA A 485 32.99 -14.39 -0.94
CA ALA A 485 34.30 -14.92 -1.28
C ALA A 485 34.25 -15.60 -2.65
N GLY A 486 35.11 -15.19 -3.58
CA GLY A 486 35.24 -15.86 -4.88
C GLY A 486 33.98 -15.85 -5.76
N GLY A 487 33.03 -14.91 -5.52
CA GLY A 487 31.76 -14.83 -6.26
C GLY A 487 30.62 -15.61 -5.62
N GLU A 488 30.84 -16.32 -4.52
CA GLU A 488 29.79 -16.99 -3.76
C GLU A 488 29.34 -16.16 -2.56
N VAL A 489 28.03 -16.23 -2.29
CA VAL A 489 27.39 -15.58 -1.15
C VAL A 489 27.37 -16.56 0.01
N LEU A 490 28.09 -16.30 1.10
CA LEU A 490 28.13 -17.14 2.29
C LEU A 490 27.27 -16.55 3.40
N MET A 491 26.42 -17.40 4.02
CA MET A 491 25.52 -17.09 5.14
C MET A 491 25.63 -18.16 6.22
N GLY A 492 25.05 -17.89 7.40
CA GLY A 492 24.95 -18.86 8.49
C GLY A 492 26.31 -19.35 8.97
N THR A 493 26.40 -20.66 9.22
CA THR A 493 27.62 -21.31 9.75
C THR A 493 28.82 -21.15 8.84
N LEU A 494 28.65 -21.23 7.52
CA LEU A 494 29.75 -21.04 6.56
C LEU A 494 30.37 -19.64 6.63
N ARG A 495 29.56 -18.62 6.82
CA ARG A 495 30.01 -17.25 7.04
C ARG A 495 30.85 -17.19 8.33
N TRP A 496 30.31 -17.74 9.43
CA TRP A 496 31.00 -17.75 10.72
C TRP A 496 32.36 -18.50 10.66
N GLU A 497 32.40 -19.67 10.01
CA GLU A 497 33.62 -20.44 9.79
C GLU A 497 34.67 -19.62 9.03
N LYS A 498 34.23 -18.93 7.96
CA LYS A 498 35.13 -18.14 7.14
C LYS A 498 35.64 -16.90 7.86
N GLU A 499 34.76 -16.16 8.54
CA GLU A 499 35.14 -15.01 9.37
C GLU A 499 36.06 -15.43 10.53
N SER A 500 35.82 -16.61 11.10
CA SER A 500 36.67 -17.17 12.14
C SER A 500 38.06 -17.55 11.61
N ALA A 501 38.10 -18.20 10.46
CA ALA A 501 39.36 -18.57 9.78
C ALA A 501 40.17 -17.33 9.41
N GLU A 502 39.52 -16.26 8.92
CA GLU A 502 40.22 -15.01 8.61
C GLU A 502 40.77 -14.30 9.84
N ARG A 503 40.00 -14.29 10.95
CA ARG A 503 40.52 -13.71 12.23
C ARG A 503 41.76 -14.45 12.69
N VAL A 504 41.75 -15.80 12.67
CA VAL A 504 42.91 -16.62 12.99
C VAL A 504 44.07 -16.35 12.04
N ALA A 505 43.79 -16.21 10.75
CA ALA A 505 44.84 -15.90 9.77
C ALA A 505 45.47 -14.51 10.00
N VAL A 506 44.71 -13.52 10.38
CA VAL A 506 45.22 -12.18 10.76
C VAL A 506 46.08 -12.26 12.02
N GLU A 507 45.59 -12.95 13.07
CA GLU A 507 46.40 -13.15 14.30
C GLU A 507 47.72 -13.86 14.02
N VAL A 508 47.72 -14.93 13.21
CA VAL A 508 48.93 -15.64 12.81
C VAL A 508 49.87 -14.74 12.03
N ALA A 509 49.33 -13.90 11.14
CA ALA A 509 50.15 -12.96 10.37
C ALA A 509 50.75 -11.86 11.26
N GLU A 510 50.04 -11.35 12.23
CA GLU A 510 50.55 -10.39 13.20
C GLU A 510 51.67 -10.98 14.08
N VAL A 511 51.47 -12.20 14.60
CA VAL A 511 52.50 -12.92 15.36
C VAL A 511 53.76 -13.17 14.51
N ALA A 512 53.57 -13.59 13.26
CA ALA A 512 54.69 -13.82 12.34
C ALA A 512 55.45 -12.51 12.01
N ALA A 513 54.75 -11.41 11.86
CA ALA A 513 55.33 -10.09 11.64
C ALA A 513 56.15 -9.61 12.86
N GLU A 514 55.63 -9.81 14.07
CA GLU A 514 56.33 -9.45 15.31
C GLU A 514 57.58 -10.33 15.52
N LEU A 515 57.49 -11.62 15.25
CA LEU A 515 58.65 -12.53 15.33
C LEU A 515 59.73 -12.14 14.34
N LYS A 516 59.36 -11.75 13.13
CA LYS A 516 60.31 -11.24 12.12
C LYS A 516 60.95 -9.92 12.55
N ARG A 517 60.20 -9.04 13.19
CA ARG A 517 60.71 -7.78 13.72
C ARG A 517 61.74 -8.03 14.82
N VAL A 518 61.41 -8.88 15.81
CA VAL A 518 62.34 -9.26 16.89
C VAL A 518 63.64 -9.90 16.33
N ARG A 519 63.55 -10.74 15.30
CA ARG A 519 64.69 -11.33 14.64
C ARG A 519 65.57 -10.26 13.96
N LEU A 520 64.97 -9.34 13.23
CA LEU A 520 65.69 -8.23 12.59
C LEU A 520 66.36 -7.32 13.60
N ASP A 521 65.72 -7.01 14.72
CA ASP A 521 66.30 -6.22 15.82
C ASP A 521 67.49 -6.93 16.46
N ALA A 522 67.44 -8.26 16.63
CA ALA A 522 68.56 -9.06 17.11
C ALA A 522 69.73 -9.08 16.11
N GLU A 523 69.46 -9.27 14.82
CA GLU A 523 70.47 -9.21 13.75
C GLU A 523 71.12 -7.81 13.67
N GLN A 524 70.35 -6.76 13.83
CA GLN A 524 70.85 -5.39 13.86
C GLN A 524 71.76 -5.17 15.05
N THR A 525 71.34 -5.66 16.24
CA THR A 525 72.16 -5.54 17.47
C THR A 525 73.50 -6.28 17.33
N GLU A 526 73.47 -7.49 16.71
CA GLU A 526 74.68 -8.27 16.45
C GLU A 526 75.61 -7.53 15.48
N LEU A 527 75.08 -6.97 14.39
CA LEU A 527 75.85 -6.17 13.45
C LEU A 527 76.45 -4.90 14.09
N GLU A 528 75.67 -4.21 14.93
CA GLU A 528 76.18 -3.04 15.67
C GLU A 528 77.31 -3.43 16.61
N MET A 529 77.26 -4.54 17.32
CA MET A 529 78.37 -5.04 18.15
C MET A 529 79.56 -5.39 17.31
N ARG A 530 79.38 -5.99 16.14
CA ARG A 530 80.48 -6.30 15.23
C ARG A 530 81.17 -5.06 14.66
N VAL A 531 80.34 -4.06 14.30
CA VAL A 531 80.86 -2.74 13.88
C VAL A 531 81.69 -2.09 14.99
N ARG A 532 81.23 -2.11 16.24
CA ARG A 532 81.97 -1.60 17.41
C ARG A 532 83.31 -2.35 17.60
N SER A 533 83.26 -3.70 17.53
CA SER A 533 84.50 -4.53 17.62
C SER A 533 85.50 -4.17 16.54
N LEU A 534 85.07 -4.07 15.29
CA LEU A 534 85.91 -3.67 14.17
C LEU A 534 86.46 -2.25 14.30
N GLN A 535 85.66 -1.30 14.83
CA GLN A 535 86.09 0.06 15.12
C GLN A 535 87.21 0.08 16.18
N THR A 536 87.05 -0.74 17.24
CA THR A 536 88.08 -0.86 18.29
C THR A 536 89.37 -1.47 17.75
N GLU A 537 89.28 -2.49 16.89
CA GLU A 537 90.43 -3.11 16.22
C GLU A 537 91.14 -2.13 15.28
N LEU A 538 90.32 -1.33 14.55
CA LEU A 538 90.88 -0.30 13.66
C LEU A 538 91.68 0.77 14.45
N VAL A 539 91.12 1.23 15.60
CA VAL A 539 91.85 2.16 16.48
C VAL A 539 93.13 1.55 17.03
N ALA A 540 93.07 0.26 17.45
CA ALA A 540 94.25 -0.45 17.90
C ALA A 540 95.35 -0.54 16.79
N LYS A 541 94.94 -0.88 15.57
CA LYS A 541 95.83 -0.94 14.39
C LYS A 541 96.40 0.44 14.01
N GLN A 542 95.61 1.48 14.13
CA GLN A 542 96.06 2.84 13.92
C GLN A 542 97.10 3.24 14.96
N THR A 543 96.89 2.92 16.24
CA THR A 543 97.80 3.16 17.33
C THR A 543 99.14 2.38 17.14
N GLU A 544 99.01 1.10 16.72
CA GLU A 544 100.18 0.26 16.38
C GLU A 544 101.02 0.88 15.23
N LYS A 545 100.32 1.34 14.20
CA LYS A 545 101.00 2.04 13.05
C LYS A 545 101.66 3.32 13.47
N GLU A 546 101.03 4.16 14.32
CA GLU A 546 101.65 5.38 14.84
C GLU A 546 102.88 5.09 15.70
N LEU A 547 102.79 4.05 16.56
CA LEU A 547 103.95 3.60 17.34
C LEU A 547 105.06 3.12 16.47
N LEU A 548 104.83 2.31 15.44
CA LEU A 548 105.78 1.87 14.46
C LEU A 548 106.41 3.06 13.72
N THR A 549 105.59 4.03 13.30
CA THR A 549 106.08 5.23 12.61
C THR A 549 106.98 6.07 13.54
N ARG A 550 106.61 6.19 14.83
CA ARG A 550 107.43 6.87 15.83
C ARG A 550 108.76 6.13 16.07
N THR A 551 108.71 4.79 16.20
CA THR A 551 109.88 3.94 16.42
C THR A 551 110.79 3.99 15.22
N THR A 552 110.27 3.95 14.00
CA THR A 552 111.09 4.10 12.78
C THR A 552 111.71 5.50 12.72
N ALA A 553 110.99 6.57 13.04
CA ALA A 553 111.56 7.94 13.08
C ALA A 553 112.61 8.13 14.18
N ILE A 554 112.46 7.47 15.33
CA ILE A 554 113.46 7.46 16.40
C ILE A 554 114.73 6.71 15.93
N ASN A 555 114.50 5.50 15.37
CA ASN A 555 115.65 4.72 14.84
C ASN A 555 116.39 5.43 13.72
N GLU A 556 115.73 6.14 12.80
CA GLU A 556 116.37 6.97 11.77
C GLU A 556 117.13 8.14 12.37
N ARG A 557 116.57 8.78 13.42
CA ARG A 557 117.25 9.85 14.14
C ARG A 557 118.50 9.33 14.88
N ASP A 558 118.32 8.16 15.53
CA ASP A 558 119.47 7.57 16.24
C ASP A 558 120.52 7.05 15.26
N LEU A 559 120.18 6.50 14.10
CA LEU A 559 121.11 6.14 13.03
C LEU A 559 121.79 7.38 12.45
N THR A 560 121.06 8.47 12.18
CA THR A 560 121.61 9.72 11.71
C THR A 560 122.51 10.35 12.76
N ARG A 561 122.16 10.24 14.05
CA ARG A 561 122.98 10.73 15.17
C ARG A 561 124.22 9.88 15.37
N GLY A 562 124.10 8.56 15.25
CA GLY A 562 125.23 7.63 15.27
C GLY A 562 126.21 7.86 14.11
N ASP A 563 125.67 8.08 12.90
CA ASP A 563 126.49 8.38 11.70
C ASP A 563 127.19 9.72 11.83
N ASN A 564 126.50 10.74 12.36
CA ASN A 564 127.15 12.05 12.60
C ASN A 564 128.24 11.98 13.67
N GLN A 565 127.98 11.23 14.76
CA GLN A 565 128.99 11.01 15.82
C GLN A 565 130.22 10.20 15.31
N MET A 566 129.98 9.22 14.45
CA MET A 566 131.05 8.45 13.81
C MET A 566 131.81 9.28 12.81
N ARG A 567 131.20 10.23 12.11
CA ARG A 567 131.86 11.17 11.21
C ARG A 567 132.70 12.14 12.01
N GLU A 568 132.24 12.68 13.15
CA GLU A 568 133.13 13.54 14.06
C GLU A 568 134.33 12.78 14.63
N LEU A 569 134.12 11.51 15.09
CA LEU A 569 135.23 10.70 15.63
C LEU A 569 136.18 10.25 14.60
N ARG A 570 135.92 10.24 13.31
CA ARG A 570 136.84 9.88 12.20
C ARG A 570 137.47 11.07 11.52
N GLY A 571 137.17 12.29 12.00
CA GLY A 571 137.80 13.48 11.47
C GLY A 571 137.54 13.81 9.99
N ALA A 572 136.37 13.41 9.55
CA ALA A 572 135.85 13.71 8.21
C ALA A 572 135.22 15.11 8.18
N ASP A 573 135.69 15.97 7.22
CA ASP A 573 135.20 17.34 7.07
C ASP A 573 133.70 17.45 7.04
N VAL A 574 133.14 18.24 7.94
CA VAL A 574 131.70 18.57 8.00
C VAL A 574 131.45 19.64 6.92
N ALA A 575 130.64 19.28 5.92
CA ALA A 575 130.16 20.25 4.92
C ALA A 575 129.24 21.32 5.59
N PRO A 576 129.31 22.58 5.22
CA PRO A 576 128.52 23.64 5.86
C PRO A 576 127.08 23.58 5.57
N PRO A 577 126.20 24.01 6.48
CA PRO A 577 124.71 23.90 6.33
C PRO A 577 124.26 24.79 5.18
N GLU A 578 123.48 24.18 4.20
CA GLU A 578 122.79 24.95 3.18
C GLU A 578 121.59 25.71 3.83
N SER A 579 121.59 26.99 3.61
CA SER A 579 120.58 27.95 3.97
C SER A 579 119.41 27.88 3.02
N LYS A 580 118.20 27.53 3.44
CA LYS A 580 116.84 28.17 3.37
C LYS A 580 115.78 27.24 3.71
#